data_e44dfe92049de3e150a1d37f948c6489
#
_entry.id   e44dfe92049de3e150a1d37f948c6489
#
_cell.length_a   1.000
_cell.length_b   1.000
_cell.length_c   1.000
_cell.angle_alpha   90.00
_cell.angle_beta   90.00
_cell.angle_gamma   90.00
#
_symmetry.space_group_name_H-M   'P 1'
#
loop_
_entity.id
_entity.type
_entity.pdbx_description
1 polymer ?
#
loop_
_entity_poly.entity_id
_entity_poly.type
_entity_poly.pdbx_seq_one_letter_code
_entity_poly.pdbx_strand_id
1 'polypeptide(L)'
;MAGTIICYGDSNTFGYDSRVGTEGRFPKEIRWTGILDDRTEYKVKNHGICGRCIPEMTGQMDFICKQIKSWAKKAAPIWLFLMLGTNDILNAAEPSAEKTAEKMKHFLERLQETP
;
A
#
# COMPACT_ATOMS: atom_id res chain seq x y z
N MET A 1 -20.22 -15.06 0.68
CA MET A 1 -18.78 -14.91 0.50
C MET A 1 -18.36 -13.45 0.61
N ALA A 2 -17.45 -13.15 1.50
CA ALA A 2 -16.87 -11.83 1.59
C ALA A 2 -15.94 -11.59 0.40
N GLY A 3 -15.49 -10.40 0.21
CA GLY A 3 -14.59 -10.06 -0.89
C GLY A 3 -13.12 -10.10 -0.50
N THR A 4 -12.37 -9.18 -1.07
CA THR A 4 -10.92 -9.11 -0.88
C THR A 4 -10.52 -7.74 -0.35
N ILE A 5 -9.55 -7.72 0.54
CA ILE A 5 -8.89 -6.49 0.99
C ILE A 5 -7.48 -6.49 0.40
N ILE A 6 -7.18 -5.49 -0.40
CA ILE A 6 -5.84 -5.29 -0.94
C ILE A 6 -5.15 -4.25 -0.07
N CYS A 7 -4.02 -4.62 0.52
CA CYS A 7 -3.22 -3.72 1.36
C CYS A 7 -1.99 -3.28 0.58
N TYR A 8 -2.01 -2.04 0.11
CA TYR A 8 -0.94 -1.47 -0.68
C TYR A 8 -0.17 -0.48 0.18
N GLY A 9 1.10 -0.76 0.43
CA GLY A 9 1.87 0.06 1.33
C GLY A 9 3.36 -0.18 1.25
N ASP A 10 4.06 0.33 2.24
CA ASP A 10 5.52 0.28 2.36
C ASP A 10 5.96 -0.83 3.34
N SER A 11 7.09 -0.62 4.01
CA SER A 11 7.64 -1.59 4.98
C SER A 11 6.69 -1.86 6.15
N ASN A 12 5.87 -0.89 6.53
CA ASN A 12 4.90 -1.09 7.62
C ASN A 12 3.83 -2.12 7.23
N THR A 13 3.46 -2.15 5.97
CA THR A 13 2.52 -3.14 5.44
C THR A 13 3.22 -4.46 5.15
N PHE A 14 4.41 -4.40 4.58
CA PHE A 14 5.23 -5.59 4.33
C PHE A 14 5.50 -6.35 5.63
N GLY A 15 5.69 -5.63 6.72
CA GLY A 15 6.03 -6.21 8.03
C GLY A 15 7.53 -6.36 8.21
N TYR A 16 8.29 -5.34 7.81
CA TYR A 16 9.75 -5.35 7.92
C TYR A 16 10.20 -5.45 9.36
N ASP A 17 11.10 -6.42 9.62
CA ASP A 17 11.74 -6.63 10.93
C ASP A 17 13.20 -6.18 10.84
N SER A 18 13.49 -4.98 11.35
CA SER A 18 14.82 -4.38 11.30
C SER A 18 15.86 -5.14 12.11
N ARG A 19 15.44 -6.04 12.99
CA ARG A 19 16.36 -6.83 13.82
C ARG A 19 17.06 -7.95 13.03
N VAL A 20 16.54 -8.30 11.86
CA VAL A 20 17.00 -9.46 11.10
C VAL A 20 17.84 -9.08 9.87
N GLY A 21 17.98 -7.79 9.58
CA GLY A 21 18.76 -7.31 8.44
C GLY A 21 17.86 -6.95 7.24
N THR A 22 18.46 -6.89 6.05
CA THR A 22 17.78 -6.34 4.86
C THR A 22 16.58 -7.15 4.37
N GLU A 23 16.51 -8.43 4.71
CA GLU A 23 15.41 -9.30 4.30
C GLU A 23 14.48 -9.66 5.44
N GLY A 24 14.63 -8.96 6.58
CA GLY A 24 13.84 -9.24 7.76
C GLY A 24 12.35 -8.99 7.53
N ARG A 25 11.53 -9.94 7.96
CA ARG A 25 10.08 -9.81 7.88
C ARG A 25 9.44 -10.53 9.06
N PHE A 26 8.54 -9.85 9.75
CA PHE A 26 7.79 -10.48 10.83
C PHE A 26 6.96 -11.65 10.29
N PRO A 27 6.76 -12.72 11.08
CA PRO A 27 5.86 -13.81 10.70
C PRO A 27 4.45 -13.29 10.45
N LYS A 28 3.69 -14.01 9.64
CA LYS A 28 2.34 -13.61 9.26
C LYS A 28 1.46 -13.28 10.47
N GLU A 29 1.54 -14.06 11.52
CA GLU A 29 0.71 -13.91 12.72
C GLU A 29 1.01 -12.66 13.54
N ILE A 30 2.14 -11.98 13.26
CA ILE A 30 2.51 -10.73 13.94
C ILE A 30 2.23 -9.51 13.06
N ARG A 31 2.27 -9.67 11.72
CA ARG A 31 1.98 -8.57 10.81
C ARG A 31 0.52 -8.16 10.93
N TRP A 32 0.25 -6.83 10.87
CA TRP A 32 -1.13 -6.36 10.97
C TRP A 32 -2.04 -6.95 9.87
N THR A 33 -1.50 -7.16 8.66
CA THR A 33 -2.25 -7.77 7.56
C THR A 33 -2.60 -9.23 7.85
N GLY A 34 -1.70 -9.96 8.50
CA GLY A 34 -1.96 -11.35 8.90
C GLY A 34 -2.98 -11.45 10.00
N ILE A 35 -2.92 -10.53 10.96
CA ILE A 35 -3.91 -10.47 12.05
C ILE A 35 -5.29 -10.13 11.46
N LEU A 36 -5.33 -9.18 10.52
CA LEU A 36 -6.57 -8.82 9.86
C LEU A 36 -7.16 -10.02 9.10
N ASP A 37 -6.32 -10.74 8.37
CA ASP A 37 -6.74 -11.93 7.62
C ASP A 37 -7.40 -12.98 8.53
N ASP A 38 -6.83 -13.16 9.72
CA ASP A 38 -7.36 -14.11 10.71
C ASP A 38 -8.69 -13.67 11.32
N ARG A 39 -8.96 -12.37 11.35
CA ARG A 39 -10.11 -11.81 12.07
C ARG A 39 -11.25 -11.33 11.18
N THR A 40 -11.13 -11.53 9.89
CA THR A 40 -12.17 -11.11 8.93
C THR A 40 -12.51 -12.25 7.99
N GLU A 41 -13.70 -12.18 7.41
CA GLU A 41 -14.12 -13.10 6.36
C GLU A 41 -13.52 -12.74 5.01
N TYR A 42 -12.95 -11.52 4.90
CA TYR A 42 -12.33 -11.06 3.67
C TYR A 42 -10.99 -11.75 3.46
N LYS A 43 -10.65 -11.97 2.21
CA LYS A 43 -9.31 -12.44 1.86
C LYS A 43 -8.38 -11.23 1.83
N VAL A 44 -7.36 -11.24 2.66
CA VAL A 44 -6.43 -10.12 2.77
C VAL A 44 -5.18 -10.40 1.94
N LYS A 45 -4.87 -9.48 1.03
CA LYS A 45 -3.67 -9.58 0.18
C LYS A 45 -2.70 -8.47 0.53
N ASN A 46 -1.50 -8.86 0.90
CA ASN A 46 -0.44 -7.93 1.29
C ASN A 46 0.41 -7.57 0.08
N HIS A 47 0.32 -6.33 -0.37
CA HIS A 47 1.16 -5.77 -1.43
C HIS A 47 2.07 -4.69 -0.87
N GLY A 48 2.65 -4.94 0.30
CA GLY A 48 3.62 -4.06 0.90
C GLY A 48 5.02 -4.30 0.32
N ILE A 49 5.75 -3.23 0.07
CA ILE A 49 7.13 -3.28 -0.40
C ILE A 49 7.94 -2.25 0.37
N CYS A 50 9.07 -2.66 0.94
CA CYS A 50 9.95 -1.76 1.67
C CYS A 50 10.43 -0.62 0.77
N GLY A 51 10.44 0.60 1.30
CA GLY A 51 10.90 1.78 0.59
C GLY A 51 9.90 2.42 -0.34
N ARG A 52 8.71 1.85 -0.47
CA ARG A 52 7.70 2.40 -1.39
C ARG A 52 7.27 3.79 -0.98
N CYS A 53 7.25 4.69 -1.95
CA CYS A 53 6.74 6.05 -1.80
C CYS A 53 5.42 6.22 -2.55
N ILE A 54 4.72 7.32 -2.27
CA ILE A 54 3.54 7.70 -3.03
C ILE A 54 4.00 8.02 -4.47
N PRO A 55 3.37 7.46 -5.52
CA PRO A 55 3.78 7.75 -6.88
C PRO A 55 3.53 9.22 -7.23
N GLU A 56 4.49 9.85 -7.93
CA GLU A 56 4.41 11.26 -8.31
C GLU A 56 4.44 11.45 -9.82
N MET A 57 5.32 10.72 -10.50
CA MET A 57 5.50 10.89 -11.95
C MET A 57 4.33 10.26 -12.70
N THR A 58 3.81 10.97 -13.69
CA THR A 58 2.62 10.57 -14.44
C THR A 58 2.70 9.13 -14.95
N GLY A 59 3.81 8.76 -15.58
CA GLY A 59 3.98 7.40 -16.11
C GLY A 59 3.96 6.34 -15.04
N GLN A 60 4.67 6.57 -13.93
CA GLN A 60 4.70 5.67 -12.79
C GLN A 60 3.31 5.55 -12.16
N MET A 61 2.65 6.69 -11.97
CA MET A 61 1.32 6.73 -11.37
C MET A 61 0.31 5.96 -12.22
N ASP A 62 0.33 6.15 -13.53
CA ASP A 62 -0.55 5.45 -14.45
C ASP A 62 -0.33 3.94 -14.40
N PHE A 63 0.93 3.51 -14.39
CA PHE A 63 1.28 2.09 -14.30
C PHE A 63 0.73 1.47 -13.01
N ILE A 64 0.96 2.13 -11.88
CA ILE A 64 0.53 1.64 -10.57
C ILE A 64 -1.01 1.61 -10.47
N CYS A 65 -1.67 2.65 -10.94
CA CYS A 65 -3.13 2.70 -10.92
C CYS A 65 -3.75 1.57 -11.76
N LYS A 66 -3.18 1.31 -12.93
CA LYS A 66 -3.64 0.20 -13.77
C LYS A 66 -3.40 -1.15 -13.11
N GLN A 67 -2.26 -1.30 -12.43
CA GLN A 67 -1.94 -2.53 -11.71
C GLN A 67 -2.95 -2.79 -10.60
N ILE A 68 -3.24 -1.77 -9.77
CA ILE A 68 -4.22 -1.89 -8.69
C ILE A 68 -5.60 -2.24 -9.25
N LYS A 69 -6.00 -1.58 -10.32
CA LYS A 69 -7.30 -1.85 -10.95
C LYS A 69 -7.36 -3.26 -11.54
N SER A 70 -6.24 -3.78 -12.06
CA SER A 70 -6.20 -5.14 -12.57
C SER A 70 -6.40 -6.17 -11.45
N TRP A 71 -5.86 -5.91 -10.28
CA TRP A 71 -6.12 -6.77 -9.10
C TRP A 71 -7.59 -6.71 -8.70
N ALA A 72 -8.17 -5.51 -8.73
CA ALA A 72 -9.56 -5.28 -8.36
C ALA A 72 -10.52 -6.04 -9.27
N LYS A 73 -10.20 -6.17 -10.55
CA LYS A 73 -11.07 -6.87 -11.51
C LYS A 73 -11.19 -8.37 -11.23
N LYS A 74 -10.25 -8.93 -10.50
CA LYS A 74 -10.21 -10.36 -10.19
C LYS A 74 -10.87 -10.72 -8.87
N ALA A 75 -11.39 -9.73 -8.18
CA ALA A 75 -11.97 -9.89 -6.85
C ALA A 75 -13.11 -8.91 -6.67
N ALA A 76 -14.23 -9.36 -6.09
CA ALA A 76 -15.38 -8.51 -5.81
C ALA A 76 -16.17 -9.09 -4.66
N PRO A 77 -16.67 -8.26 -3.73
CA PRO A 77 -16.35 -6.85 -3.59
C PRO A 77 -14.91 -6.65 -3.11
N ILE A 78 -14.38 -5.45 -3.31
CA ILE A 78 -12.97 -5.19 -3.00
C ILE A 78 -12.83 -3.94 -2.13
N TRP A 79 -11.89 -4.01 -1.20
CA TRP A 79 -11.45 -2.87 -0.40
C TRP A 79 -9.98 -2.64 -0.68
N LEU A 80 -9.60 -1.40 -0.83
CA LEU A 80 -8.20 -1.01 -1.00
C LEU A 80 -7.78 -0.21 0.22
N PHE A 81 -6.80 -0.75 0.96
CA PHE A 81 -6.19 -0.06 2.10
C PHE A 81 -4.84 0.48 1.65
N LEU A 82 -4.71 1.80 1.62
CA LEU A 82 -3.46 2.48 1.26
C LEU A 82 -2.79 2.99 2.52
N MET A 83 -1.54 2.59 2.73
CA MET A 83 -0.73 3.06 3.85
C MET A 83 0.64 3.46 3.32
N LEU A 84 0.77 4.72 2.92
CA LEU A 84 1.97 5.29 2.33
C LEU A 84 2.23 6.68 2.90
N GLY A 85 3.46 7.16 2.76
CA GLY A 85 3.84 8.50 3.19
C GLY A 85 5.08 8.53 4.05
N THR A 86 5.36 7.46 4.79
CA THR A 86 6.53 7.39 5.68
C THR A 86 7.83 7.64 4.91
N ASN A 87 8.03 6.95 3.79
CA ASN A 87 9.25 7.10 3.01
C ASN A 87 9.33 8.44 2.31
N ASP A 88 8.19 9.02 1.94
CA ASP A 88 8.14 10.37 1.37
C ASP A 88 8.70 11.39 2.37
N ILE A 89 8.34 11.25 3.64
CA ILE A 89 8.80 12.15 4.68
C ILE A 89 10.27 11.87 5.02
N LEU A 90 10.65 10.61 5.19
CA LEU A 90 12.00 10.23 5.56
C LEU A 90 13.04 10.61 4.50
N ASN A 91 12.67 10.55 3.23
CA ASN A 91 13.59 10.82 2.13
C ASN A 91 13.61 12.28 1.70
N ALA A 92 12.71 13.11 2.19
CA ALA A 92 12.65 14.51 1.80
C ALA A 92 13.72 15.32 2.53
N ALA A 93 14.38 16.24 1.80
CA ALA A 93 15.32 17.19 2.41
C ALA A 93 14.59 18.11 3.39
N GLU A 94 13.37 18.53 3.01
CA GLU A 94 12.51 19.36 3.85
C GLU A 94 11.14 18.66 3.96
N PRO A 95 10.96 17.80 4.96
CA PRO A 95 9.69 17.09 5.11
C PRO A 95 8.50 18.04 5.28
N SER A 96 7.42 17.76 4.60
CA SER A 96 6.21 18.57 4.64
C SER A 96 4.97 17.67 4.64
N ALA A 97 4.16 17.80 5.68
CA ALA A 97 2.89 17.08 5.77
C ALA A 97 1.94 17.51 4.65
N GLU A 98 1.92 18.81 4.34
CA GLU A 98 1.08 19.34 3.27
C GLU A 98 1.44 18.77 1.91
N LYS A 99 2.72 18.75 1.57
CA LYS A 99 3.19 18.22 0.29
C LYS A 99 2.92 16.72 0.18
N THR A 100 3.11 15.99 1.26
CA THR A 100 2.84 14.56 1.29
C THR A 100 1.36 14.27 1.11
N ALA A 101 0.50 15.03 1.78
CA ALA A 101 -0.95 14.91 1.62
C ALA A 101 -1.39 15.23 0.20
N GLU A 102 -0.76 16.24 -0.44
CA GLU A 102 -1.03 16.62 -1.83
C GLU A 102 -0.72 15.46 -2.77
N LYS A 103 0.41 14.79 -2.58
CA LYS A 103 0.79 13.61 -3.37
C LYS A 103 -0.26 12.50 -3.23
N MET A 104 -0.70 12.24 -2.02
CA MET A 104 -1.71 11.22 -1.77
C MET A 104 -3.04 11.58 -2.44
N LYS A 105 -3.42 12.84 -2.37
CA LYS A 105 -4.63 13.34 -3.02
C LYS A 105 -4.58 13.11 -4.53
N HIS A 106 -3.47 13.47 -5.18
CA HIS A 106 -3.29 13.28 -6.61
C HIS A 106 -3.34 11.80 -6.99
N PHE A 107 -2.72 10.95 -6.19
CA PHE A 107 -2.74 9.51 -6.40
C PHE A 107 -4.17 8.96 -6.32
N LEU A 108 -4.91 9.35 -5.29
CA LEU A 108 -6.30 8.89 -5.12
C LEU A 108 -7.20 9.36 -6.25
N GLU A 109 -7.05 10.62 -6.69
CA GLU A 109 -7.80 11.17 -7.81
C GLU A 109 -7.52 10.39 -9.09
N ARG A 110 -6.24 10.13 -9.36
CA ARG A 110 -5.83 9.39 -10.55
C ARG A 110 -6.36 7.95 -10.51
N LEU A 111 -6.31 7.34 -9.34
CA LEU A 111 -6.83 5.98 -9.16
C LEU A 111 -8.32 5.92 -9.46
N GLN A 112 -9.10 6.90 -9.00
CA GLN A 112 -10.54 6.97 -9.27
C GLN A 112 -10.83 7.17 -10.76
N GLU A 113 -9.99 7.90 -11.48
CA GLU A 113 -10.15 8.14 -12.91
C GLU A 113 -9.75 6.95 -13.77
N THR A 114 -9.00 6.00 -13.23
CA THR A 114 -8.53 4.82 -13.95
C THR A 114 -9.67 3.80 -14.07
N PRO A 115 -10.02 3.37 -15.28
CA PRO A 115 -11.12 2.40 -15.47
C PRO A 115 -10.82 1.00 -14.95
#